data_6f209920275a0aea4855714f7b06d982
#
_entry.id   6f209920275a0aea4855714f7b06d982
#
_cell.length_a   1.000
_cell.length_b   1.000
_cell.length_c   1.000
_cell.angle_alpha   90.00
_cell.angle_beta   90.00
_cell.angle_gamma   90.00
#
_symmetry.space_group_name_H-M   'P 1'
#
loop_
_entity.id
_entity.type
_entity.pdbx_description
1 polymer ?
#
loop_
_entity_poly.entity_id
_entity_poly.type
_entity_poly.pdbx_seq_one_letter_code
_entity_poly.pdbx_strand_id
1 'polypeptide(L)'
;MSRWAKQIQMQCKIPAIGIASSNIVHYALGYNFKYNNGMPIRYVAVPFPFTGQPRAVDEGYVTGKDVLTGQPLMTAVIDALTSPLTPEEKISGKPAEEESESRVLPPDSEENLRRLFEDKGWTDYNWVQLPTEKRVTEMLKGTSHKPDEVIKTIDITGGLRELTVEKVAISAVMAGASPEHFPVVLALATQAPFGNSTSSMANMVVINGPIRKRLNFNSGTNSLGPYNRSNAVVGRAFTIMSKTAGDLRNDVNAWESLGSNFQYNNFCFAENEEALPDGWDPLHVQMGFKPTDNVLTVGTGWTSISSVGGSQSIYPTHFLMRDYMRALSASGSAATILLDPTVAVLLKDTHGFKTKTELSDWFSQNVEMTVASYWGNGVIQSTAVPLALQGLEPYASWRKLSDESLVKPFTNSKAIRVVVTGGKIQTVWFVTDFRLGRGVKVDDWA
;
A
#
# COMPACT_ATOMS: atom_id res chain seq x y z
N MET A 1 2.39 -15.86 -8.88
CA MET A 1 2.96 -17.04 -9.57
C MET A 1 2.81 -18.31 -8.75
N SER A 2 3.31 -18.39 -7.54
CA SER A 2 3.27 -19.62 -6.70
C SER A 2 1.87 -20.23 -6.53
N ARG A 3 0.83 -19.42 -6.30
CA ARG A 3 -0.56 -19.92 -6.19
C ARG A 3 -1.06 -20.57 -7.48
N TRP A 4 -0.72 -20.00 -8.62
CA TRP A 4 -1.10 -20.55 -9.92
C TRP A 4 -0.40 -21.86 -10.21
N ALA A 5 0.91 -21.94 -9.95
CA ALA A 5 1.66 -23.19 -10.10
C ALA A 5 1.09 -24.29 -9.21
N LYS A 6 0.77 -23.99 -7.95
CA LYS A 6 0.07 -24.93 -7.05
C LYS A 6 -1.28 -25.39 -7.61
N GLN A 7 -2.11 -24.46 -8.09
CA GLN A 7 -3.41 -24.81 -8.67
C GLN A 7 -3.26 -25.75 -9.87
N ILE A 8 -2.34 -25.44 -10.78
CA ILE A 8 -2.06 -26.28 -11.94
C ILE A 8 -1.63 -27.69 -11.50
N GLN A 9 -0.69 -27.79 -10.57
CA GLN A 9 -0.23 -29.09 -10.08
C GLN A 9 -1.35 -29.88 -9.39
N MET A 10 -2.17 -29.21 -8.55
CA MET A 10 -3.22 -29.88 -7.80
C MET A 10 -4.43 -30.25 -8.65
N GLN A 11 -4.89 -29.34 -9.51
CA GLN A 11 -6.13 -29.51 -10.27
C GLN A 11 -5.89 -30.26 -11.58
N CYS A 12 -4.82 -29.89 -12.29
CA CYS A 12 -4.52 -30.46 -13.60
C CYS A 12 -3.59 -31.71 -13.52
N LYS A 13 -2.95 -31.94 -12.37
CA LYS A 13 -1.99 -33.04 -12.16
C LYS A 13 -0.78 -32.99 -13.11
N ILE A 14 -0.41 -31.80 -13.55
CA ILE A 14 0.77 -31.59 -14.40
C ILE A 14 1.82 -30.79 -13.64
N PRO A 15 3.13 -31.02 -13.86
CA PRO A 15 4.19 -30.22 -13.28
C PRO A 15 4.04 -28.76 -13.65
N ALA A 16 4.35 -27.87 -12.72
CA ALA A 16 4.39 -26.43 -12.94
C ALA A 16 5.60 -25.82 -12.23
N ILE A 17 6.24 -24.84 -12.87
CA ILE A 17 7.37 -24.10 -12.34
C ILE A 17 7.07 -22.60 -12.34
N GLY A 18 7.85 -21.85 -11.60
CA GLY A 18 7.88 -20.39 -11.69
C GLY A 18 9.08 -19.92 -12.49
N ILE A 19 8.92 -18.87 -13.30
CA ILE A 19 10.03 -18.10 -13.85
C ILE A 19 10.02 -16.75 -13.12
N ALA A 20 11.13 -16.37 -12.52
CA ALA A 20 11.24 -15.15 -11.73
C ALA A 20 12.55 -14.43 -12.01
N SER A 21 12.62 -13.14 -11.75
CA SER A 21 13.90 -12.44 -11.76
C SER A 21 14.77 -12.88 -10.57
N SER A 22 16.06 -12.88 -10.77
CA SER A 22 17.06 -13.44 -9.83
C SER A 22 16.96 -12.86 -8.41
N ASN A 23 16.62 -11.59 -8.29
CA ASN A 23 16.49 -10.90 -7.01
C ASN A 23 15.28 -11.32 -6.15
N ILE A 24 14.26 -11.97 -6.74
CA ILE A 24 13.04 -12.35 -6.01
C ILE A 24 12.86 -13.85 -5.82
N VAL A 25 13.73 -14.69 -6.36
CA VAL A 25 13.55 -16.16 -6.33
C VAL A 25 13.47 -16.69 -4.90
N HIS A 26 14.39 -16.31 -4.03
CA HIS A 26 14.38 -16.77 -2.64
C HIS A 26 13.13 -16.32 -1.88
N TYR A 27 12.64 -15.11 -2.15
CA TYR A 27 11.37 -14.63 -1.63
C TYR A 27 10.18 -15.45 -2.16
N ALA A 28 10.20 -15.75 -3.47
CA ALA A 28 9.17 -16.57 -4.09
C ALA A 28 9.15 -18.01 -3.53
N LEU A 29 10.31 -18.58 -3.21
CA LEU A 29 10.45 -19.87 -2.55
C LEU A 29 9.88 -19.84 -1.13
N GLY A 30 10.22 -18.86 -0.31
CA GLY A 30 9.69 -18.69 1.05
C GLY A 30 8.18 -18.50 1.05
N TYR A 31 7.68 -17.64 0.19
CA TYR A 31 6.23 -17.43 0.00
C TYR A 31 5.52 -18.72 -0.41
N ASN A 32 6.13 -19.46 -1.33
CA ASN A 32 5.57 -20.73 -1.78
C ASN A 32 5.48 -21.77 -0.66
N PHE A 33 6.57 -21.95 0.07
CA PHE A 33 6.61 -22.87 1.22
C PHE A 33 5.48 -22.56 2.22
N LYS A 34 5.33 -21.29 2.57
CA LYS A 34 4.34 -20.81 3.52
C LYS A 34 2.89 -20.99 3.07
N TYR A 35 2.54 -20.47 1.90
CA TYR A 35 1.13 -20.39 1.46
C TYR A 35 0.65 -21.63 0.71
N ASN A 36 1.56 -22.49 0.32
CA ASN A 36 1.25 -23.72 -0.38
C ASN A 36 1.39 -24.96 0.50
N ASN A 37 1.37 -24.81 1.82
CA ASN A 37 1.51 -25.90 2.80
C ASN A 37 2.79 -26.72 2.55
N GLY A 38 3.91 -26.06 2.31
CA GLY A 38 5.18 -26.72 2.03
C GLY A 38 5.28 -27.41 0.66
N MET A 39 4.26 -27.23 -0.22
CA MET A 39 4.35 -27.82 -1.56
C MET A 39 5.50 -27.18 -2.34
N PRO A 40 6.53 -27.92 -2.70
CA PRO A 40 7.68 -27.37 -3.40
C PRO A 40 7.30 -27.01 -4.84
N ILE A 41 7.68 -25.80 -5.26
CA ILE A 41 7.61 -25.35 -6.65
C ILE A 41 8.98 -24.88 -7.04
N ARG A 42 9.51 -25.40 -8.12
CA ARG A 42 10.80 -24.99 -8.67
C ARG A 42 10.69 -23.63 -9.34
N TYR A 43 11.79 -22.92 -9.32
CA TYR A 43 11.96 -21.64 -10.02
C TYR A 43 13.19 -21.70 -10.92
N VAL A 44 13.02 -21.07 -12.07
CA VAL A 44 14.11 -20.74 -12.99
C VAL A 44 14.24 -19.22 -12.97
N ALA A 45 15.48 -18.73 -12.92
CA ALA A 45 15.74 -17.30 -12.76
C ALA A 45 16.27 -16.64 -14.03
N VAL A 46 15.66 -15.51 -14.38
CA VAL A 46 16.18 -14.59 -15.40
C VAL A 46 16.90 -13.41 -14.72
N PRO A 47 17.80 -12.70 -15.42
CA PRO A 47 18.46 -11.53 -14.88
C PRO A 47 17.48 -10.44 -14.41
N PHE A 48 17.90 -9.64 -13.46
CA PHE A 48 17.21 -8.42 -13.04
C PHE A 48 17.95 -7.20 -13.64
N PRO A 49 17.24 -6.15 -14.06
CA PRO A 49 15.80 -5.95 -14.06
C PRO A 49 15.11 -6.67 -15.22
N PHE A 50 13.89 -7.17 -14.96
CA PHE A 50 13.06 -7.85 -15.94
C PHE A 50 11.98 -6.91 -16.53
N THR A 51 11.43 -6.02 -15.71
CA THR A 51 10.36 -5.12 -16.12
C THR A 51 10.93 -3.85 -16.77
N GLY A 52 10.29 -3.39 -17.85
CA GLY A 52 10.65 -2.14 -18.52
C GLY A 52 11.84 -2.25 -19.46
N GLN A 53 12.31 -3.47 -19.74
CA GLN A 53 13.39 -3.71 -20.70
C GLN A 53 12.84 -3.64 -22.14
N PRO A 54 13.67 -3.26 -23.13
CA PRO A 54 13.34 -3.45 -24.54
C PRO A 54 13.03 -4.91 -24.85
N ARG A 55 12.07 -5.17 -25.71
CA ARG A 55 11.62 -6.53 -26.09
C ARG A 55 12.79 -7.44 -26.51
N ALA A 56 13.76 -6.92 -27.24
CA ALA A 56 14.96 -7.68 -27.64
C ALA A 56 15.79 -8.19 -26.45
N VAL A 57 15.80 -7.44 -25.33
CA VAL A 57 16.49 -7.87 -24.09
C VAL A 57 15.68 -9.00 -23.43
N ASP A 58 14.35 -8.88 -23.32
CA ASP A 58 13.51 -9.92 -22.74
C ASP A 58 13.52 -11.20 -23.59
N GLU A 59 13.54 -11.10 -24.91
CA GLU A 59 13.73 -12.23 -25.84
C GLU A 59 15.13 -12.88 -25.63
N GLY A 60 16.15 -12.06 -25.38
CA GLY A 60 17.49 -12.52 -25.05
C GLY A 60 17.53 -13.32 -23.74
N TYR A 61 16.69 -13.03 -22.76
CA TYR A 61 16.60 -13.83 -21.54
C TYR A 61 16.11 -15.26 -21.83
N VAL A 62 15.16 -15.44 -22.74
CA VAL A 62 14.64 -16.77 -23.09
C VAL A 62 15.72 -17.66 -23.74
N THR A 63 16.58 -17.07 -24.54
CA THR A 63 17.72 -17.78 -25.18
C THR A 63 18.96 -17.79 -24.32
N GLY A 64 18.95 -17.10 -23.19
CA GLY A 64 20.07 -16.96 -22.25
C GLY A 64 20.22 -18.12 -21.29
N LYS A 65 20.74 -17.82 -20.11
CA LYS A 65 21.02 -18.80 -19.05
C LYS A 65 20.14 -18.55 -17.84
N ASP A 66 19.75 -19.63 -17.19
CA ASP A 66 19.21 -19.59 -15.83
C ASP A 66 20.28 -19.05 -14.86
N VAL A 67 19.97 -18.00 -14.15
CA VAL A 67 20.92 -17.33 -13.23
C VAL A 67 21.28 -18.23 -12.03
N LEU A 68 20.40 -19.17 -11.64
CA LEU A 68 20.63 -20.04 -10.49
C LEU A 68 21.59 -21.19 -10.83
N THR A 69 21.45 -21.78 -12.02
CA THR A 69 22.17 -23.00 -12.40
C THR A 69 23.26 -22.76 -13.45
N GLY A 70 23.20 -21.64 -14.17
CA GLY A 70 24.09 -21.34 -15.29
C GLY A 70 23.78 -22.13 -16.58
N GLN A 71 22.79 -23.04 -16.57
CA GLN A 71 22.35 -23.80 -17.74
C GLN A 71 21.59 -22.90 -18.74
N PRO A 72 21.47 -23.30 -20.03
CA PRO A 72 20.54 -22.64 -20.92
C PRO A 72 19.13 -22.60 -20.32
N LEU A 73 18.46 -21.44 -20.36
CA LEU A 73 17.20 -21.22 -19.65
C LEU A 73 16.16 -22.30 -19.97
N MET A 74 15.96 -22.58 -21.27
CA MET A 74 14.96 -23.59 -21.67
C MET A 74 15.34 -25.01 -21.27
N THR A 75 16.61 -25.35 -21.15
CA THR A 75 17.06 -26.62 -20.57
C THR A 75 16.69 -26.69 -19.09
N ALA A 76 17.00 -25.64 -18.33
CA ALA A 76 16.61 -25.54 -16.93
C ALA A 76 15.09 -25.65 -16.73
N VAL A 77 14.31 -25.05 -17.62
CA VAL A 77 12.82 -25.16 -17.60
C VAL A 77 12.38 -26.62 -17.82
N ILE A 78 12.93 -27.30 -18.83
CA ILE A 78 12.60 -28.68 -19.11
C ILE A 78 12.99 -29.60 -17.95
N ASP A 79 14.21 -29.46 -17.45
CA ASP A 79 14.69 -30.23 -16.31
C ASP A 79 13.84 -30.01 -15.07
N ALA A 80 13.45 -28.76 -14.80
CA ALA A 80 12.60 -28.42 -13.66
C ALA A 80 11.19 -29.02 -13.77
N LEU A 81 10.69 -29.23 -14.98
CA LEU A 81 9.36 -29.84 -15.22
C LEU A 81 9.40 -31.37 -15.23
N THR A 82 10.51 -32.00 -15.59
CA THR A 82 10.59 -33.44 -15.88
C THR A 82 11.34 -34.24 -14.84
N SER A 83 12.27 -33.62 -14.10
CA SER A 83 13.09 -34.35 -13.11
C SER A 83 12.38 -34.45 -11.75
N PRO A 84 12.55 -35.55 -11.00
CA PRO A 84 12.06 -35.64 -9.62
C PRO A 84 12.67 -34.56 -8.72
N LEU A 85 11.93 -34.11 -7.70
CA LEU A 85 12.42 -33.17 -6.69
C LEU A 85 13.50 -33.82 -5.83
N THR A 86 14.60 -33.09 -5.59
CA THR A 86 15.62 -33.51 -4.61
C THR A 86 15.12 -33.34 -3.17
N PRO A 87 15.78 -33.98 -2.17
CA PRO A 87 15.43 -33.74 -0.77
C PRO A 87 15.50 -32.28 -0.35
N GLU A 88 16.49 -31.54 -0.83
CA GLU A 88 16.71 -30.11 -0.55
C GLU A 88 15.60 -29.26 -1.17
N GLU A 89 15.18 -29.58 -2.39
CA GLU A 89 14.09 -28.87 -3.05
C GLU A 89 12.75 -29.08 -2.35
N LYS A 90 12.53 -30.26 -1.74
CA LYS A 90 11.29 -30.54 -0.99
C LYS A 90 11.12 -29.66 0.25
N ILE A 91 12.22 -29.13 0.78
CA ILE A 91 12.21 -28.20 1.92
C ILE A 91 12.62 -26.78 1.53
N SER A 92 12.81 -26.51 0.24
CA SER A 92 13.24 -25.21 -0.25
C SER A 92 12.25 -24.11 0.17
N GLY A 93 12.77 -23.00 0.67
CA GLY A 93 11.97 -21.92 1.20
C GLY A 93 11.44 -22.14 2.63
N LYS A 94 11.80 -23.26 3.28
CA LYS A 94 11.58 -23.39 4.72
C LYS A 94 12.37 -22.28 5.43
N PRO A 95 11.73 -21.45 6.28
CA PRO A 95 12.45 -20.42 7.03
C PRO A 95 13.58 -21.08 7.84
N ALA A 96 14.73 -20.42 7.92
CA ALA A 96 15.70 -20.74 8.96
C ALA A 96 15.02 -20.61 10.34
N GLU A 97 15.33 -21.47 11.29
CA GLU A 97 14.92 -21.27 12.66
C GLU A 97 15.53 -19.94 13.11
N GLU A 98 14.67 -18.93 13.38
CA GLU A 98 15.15 -17.69 13.97
C GLU A 98 15.74 -18.06 15.34
N GLU A 99 17.03 -17.76 15.56
CA GLU A 99 17.57 -17.71 16.92
C GLU A 99 16.69 -16.74 17.69
N SER A 100 16.14 -17.18 18.83
CA SER A 100 15.29 -16.33 19.64
C SER A 100 16.16 -15.20 20.20
N GLU A 101 16.17 -14.06 19.54
CA GLU A 101 16.81 -12.86 20.08
C GLU A 101 16.16 -12.49 21.40
N SER A 102 16.97 -12.03 22.36
CA SER A 102 16.47 -11.58 23.65
C SER A 102 15.45 -10.47 23.45
N ARG A 103 14.29 -10.59 24.13
CA ARG A 103 13.26 -9.55 24.12
C ARG A 103 13.77 -8.20 24.65
N VAL A 104 14.74 -8.22 25.52
CA VAL A 104 15.33 -7.03 26.16
C VAL A 104 16.81 -6.98 25.85
N LEU A 105 17.28 -5.85 25.37
CA LEU A 105 18.70 -5.59 25.14
C LEU A 105 19.42 -5.33 26.48
N PRO A 106 20.71 -5.67 26.59
CA PRO A 106 21.52 -5.28 27.73
C PRO A 106 21.48 -3.75 27.94
N PRO A 107 21.51 -3.29 29.19
CA PRO A 107 21.60 -1.85 29.47
C PRO A 107 22.88 -1.24 28.89
N ASP A 108 22.74 -0.09 28.24
CA ASP A 108 23.85 0.71 27.72
C ASP A 108 23.48 2.19 27.71
N SER A 109 24.40 3.05 27.34
CA SER A 109 24.13 4.48 27.15
C SER A 109 23.10 4.70 26.04
N GLU A 110 22.35 5.79 26.12
CA GLU A 110 21.36 6.14 25.11
C GLU A 110 22.02 6.28 23.72
N GLU A 111 23.23 6.84 23.67
CA GLU A 111 24.00 7.01 22.43
C GLU A 111 24.36 5.65 21.80
N ASN A 112 24.87 4.71 22.59
CA ASN A 112 25.24 3.39 22.13
C ASN A 112 24.02 2.59 21.64
N LEU A 113 22.90 2.67 22.38
CA LEU A 113 21.68 2.01 21.98
C LEU A 113 21.10 2.59 20.68
N ARG A 114 21.17 3.92 20.48
CA ARG A 114 20.75 4.53 19.22
C ARG A 114 21.60 4.05 18.05
N ARG A 115 22.92 4.04 18.23
CA ARG A 115 23.85 3.53 17.23
C ARG A 115 23.57 2.06 16.90
N LEU A 116 23.32 1.23 17.91
CA LEU A 116 22.92 -0.17 17.72
C LEU A 116 21.64 -0.29 16.86
N PHE A 117 20.62 0.55 17.12
CA PHE A 117 19.39 0.54 16.33
C PHE A 117 19.62 0.94 14.88
N GLU A 118 20.51 1.89 14.63
CA GLU A 118 20.91 2.31 13.27
C GLU A 118 21.71 1.21 12.59
N ASP A 119 22.71 0.62 13.23
CA ASP A 119 23.57 -0.46 12.71
C ASP A 119 22.74 -1.72 12.37
N LYS A 120 21.75 -2.04 13.19
CA LYS A 120 20.82 -3.14 12.96
C LYS A 120 19.72 -2.78 11.94
N GLY A 121 19.64 -1.53 11.51
CA GLY A 121 18.61 -1.06 10.60
C GLY A 121 17.19 -1.19 11.18
N TRP A 122 17.02 -0.99 12.48
CA TRP A 122 15.70 -1.02 13.14
C TRP A 122 15.00 0.33 13.16
N THR A 123 15.53 1.34 12.51
CA THR A 123 14.99 2.69 12.44
C THR A 123 14.72 3.13 11.01
N ASP A 124 14.04 4.26 10.87
CA ASP A 124 13.92 5.02 9.62
C ASP A 124 15.05 6.05 9.46
N TYR A 125 16.10 5.93 10.25
CA TYR A 125 17.27 6.83 10.36
C TYR A 125 16.95 8.27 10.80
N ASN A 126 15.70 8.60 11.10
CA ASN A 126 15.34 9.78 11.86
C ASN A 126 15.46 9.49 13.35
N TRP A 127 15.62 10.56 14.15
CA TRP A 127 15.69 10.41 15.60
C TRP A 127 14.49 9.62 16.14
N VAL A 128 14.75 8.54 16.88
CA VAL A 128 13.72 7.69 17.50
C VAL A 128 13.75 7.81 19.03
N GLN A 129 12.61 7.74 19.67
CA GLN A 129 12.53 7.54 21.09
C GLN A 129 12.81 6.07 21.42
N LEU A 130 13.86 5.79 22.21
CA LEU A 130 14.19 4.41 22.59
C LEU A 130 13.00 3.73 23.29
N PRO A 131 12.58 2.55 22.85
CA PRO A 131 11.44 1.83 23.42
C PRO A 131 11.85 1.05 24.68
N THR A 132 12.16 1.79 25.76
CA THR A 132 12.46 1.19 27.05
C THR A 132 11.24 0.46 27.61
N GLU A 133 11.42 -0.56 28.46
CA GLU A 133 10.32 -1.28 29.10
C GLU A 133 9.31 -0.34 29.77
N LYS A 134 9.80 0.70 30.45
CA LYS A 134 8.93 1.73 31.06
C LYS A 134 8.05 2.42 30.02
N ARG A 135 8.62 2.85 28.88
CA ARG A 135 7.87 3.56 27.84
C ARG A 135 6.89 2.66 27.12
N VAL A 136 7.28 1.40 26.86
CA VAL A 136 6.38 0.42 26.24
C VAL A 136 5.23 0.07 27.18
N THR A 137 5.50 -0.15 28.48
CA THR A 137 4.46 -0.37 29.48
C THR A 137 3.50 0.82 29.59
N GLU A 138 4.00 2.04 29.50
CA GLU A 138 3.15 3.23 29.48
C GLU A 138 2.29 3.30 28.20
N MET A 139 2.87 3.01 27.05
CA MET A 139 2.15 2.96 25.77
C MET A 139 1.00 1.95 25.81
N LEU A 140 1.24 0.77 26.36
CA LEU A 140 0.26 -0.31 26.49
C LEU A 140 -0.96 0.06 27.34
N LYS A 141 -0.89 1.09 28.19
CA LYS A 141 -2.08 1.60 28.92
C LYS A 141 -3.11 2.28 28.01
N GLY A 142 -2.76 2.56 26.76
CA GLY A 142 -3.65 3.14 25.76
C GLY A 142 -4.65 2.16 25.15
N THR A 143 -4.61 0.88 25.55
CA THR A 143 -5.51 -0.17 25.05
C THR A 143 -5.86 -1.16 26.14
N SER A 144 -7.00 -1.85 25.98
CA SER A 144 -7.39 -3.00 26.81
C SER A 144 -6.87 -4.34 26.26
N HIS A 145 -6.28 -4.35 25.05
CA HIS A 145 -5.74 -5.56 24.42
C HIS A 145 -4.47 -6.04 25.10
N LYS A 146 -4.29 -7.36 25.14
CA LYS A 146 -3.11 -7.95 25.80
C LYS A 146 -1.84 -7.74 24.98
N PRO A 147 -0.67 -7.56 25.62
CA PRO A 147 0.60 -7.32 24.93
C PRO A 147 0.99 -8.43 23.93
N ASP A 148 0.67 -9.69 24.25
CA ASP A 148 0.96 -10.89 23.47
C ASP A 148 -0.10 -11.21 22.41
N GLU A 149 -1.20 -10.47 22.37
CA GLU A 149 -2.25 -10.66 21.39
C GLU A 149 -1.72 -10.42 19.97
N VAL A 150 -1.94 -11.41 19.07
CA VAL A 150 -1.50 -11.34 17.68
C VAL A 150 -2.52 -10.59 16.86
N ILE A 151 -2.15 -9.40 16.41
CA ILE A 151 -2.98 -8.54 15.54
C ILE A 151 -3.00 -9.09 14.10
N LYS A 152 -1.84 -9.52 13.63
CA LYS A 152 -1.64 -9.88 12.23
C LYS A 152 -0.38 -10.71 12.06
N THR A 153 -0.41 -11.63 11.11
CA THR A 153 0.80 -12.31 10.64
C THR A 153 1.32 -11.62 9.39
N ILE A 154 2.60 -11.27 9.39
CA ILE A 154 3.26 -10.52 8.32
C ILE A 154 4.17 -11.46 7.54
N ASP A 155 4.15 -11.31 6.21
CA ASP A 155 5.15 -11.91 5.35
C ASP A 155 6.44 -11.12 5.40
N ILE A 156 7.51 -11.76 5.79
CA ILE A 156 8.86 -11.21 5.72
C ILE A 156 9.73 -12.09 4.81
N THR A 157 10.85 -11.55 4.40
CA THR A 157 11.84 -12.34 3.66
C THR A 157 12.33 -13.50 4.54
N GLY A 158 12.00 -14.71 4.12
CA GLY A 158 12.39 -15.93 4.84
C GLY A 158 11.32 -16.52 5.77
N GLY A 159 10.14 -15.91 5.92
CA GLY A 159 9.10 -16.54 6.76
C GLY A 159 7.90 -15.70 7.12
N LEU A 160 7.33 -16.06 8.24
CA LEU A 160 6.19 -15.43 8.90
C LEU A 160 6.64 -14.76 10.18
N ARG A 161 6.20 -13.57 10.40
CA ARG A 161 6.37 -12.87 11.69
C ARG A 161 5.00 -12.49 12.26
N GLU A 162 4.77 -12.82 13.51
CA GLU A 162 3.59 -12.37 14.23
C GLU A 162 3.80 -10.93 14.71
N LEU A 163 2.85 -10.07 14.37
CA LEU A 163 2.76 -8.71 14.88
C LEU A 163 1.84 -8.71 16.10
N THR A 164 2.43 -8.58 17.27
CA THR A 164 1.69 -8.50 18.53
C THR A 164 1.41 -7.04 18.91
N VAL A 165 0.48 -6.83 19.83
CA VAL A 165 0.18 -5.52 20.41
C VAL A 165 1.45 -4.85 20.96
N GLU A 166 2.32 -5.61 21.66
CA GLU A 166 3.58 -5.09 22.19
C GLU A 166 4.54 -4.62 21.08
N LYS A 167 4.67 -5.37 19.98
CA LYS A 167 5.51 -4.96 18.84
C LYS A 167 5.01 -3.66 18.19
N VAL A 168 3.70 -3.47 18.15
CA VAL A 168 3.12 -2.20 17.70
C VAL A 168 3.39 -1.08 18.71
N ALA A 169 3.31 -1.35 20.01
CA ALA A 169 3.63 -0.37 21.05
C ALA A 169 5.10 0.09 20.98
N ILE A 170 6.03 -0.82 20.72
CA ILE A 170 7.44 -0.51 20.47
C ILE A 170 7.56 0.50 19.31
N SER A 171 6.93 0.22 18.19
CA SER A 171 6.99 1.10 17.02
C SER A 171 6.31 2.45 17.25
N ALA A 172 5.21 2.47 18.00
CA ALA A 172 4.52 3.70 18.38
C ALA A 172 5.40 4.58 19.31
N VAL A 173 6.08 3.98 20.29
CA VAL A 173 7.07 4.68 21.14
C VAL A 173 8.18 5.26 20.29
N MET A 174 8.75 4.48 19.38
CA MET A 174 9.85 4.92 18.52
C MET A 174 9.44 6.10 17.64
N ALA A 175 8.19 6.13 17.17
CA ALA A 175 7.62 7.23 16.38
C ALA A 175 7.35 8.50 17.22
N GLY A 176 7.37 8.43 18.55
CA GLY A 176 7.04 9.54 19.44
C GLY A 176 5.54 9.70 19.70
N ALA A 177 4.74 8.66 19.48
CA ALA A 177 3.33 8.66 19.85
C ALA A 177 3.15 8.66 21.37
N SER A 178 1.98 9.12 21.84
CA SER A 178 1.55 8.99 23.23
C SER A 178 0.50 7.88 23.38
N PRO A 179 0.22 7.39 24.61
CA PRO A 179 -0.75 6.32 24.82
C PRO A 179 -2.12 6.58 24.19
N GLU A 180 -2.57 7.83 24.14
CA GLU A 180 -3.85 8.20 23.54
C GLU A 180 -3.91 7.98 22.02
N HIS A 181 -2.74 7.96 21.33
CA HIS A 181 -2.64 7.63 19.91
C HIS A 181 -2.65 6.13 19.66
N PHE A 182 -2.39 5.32 20.69
CA PHE A 182 -2.12 3.91 20.53
C PHE A 182 -3.27 3.12 19.88
N PRO A 183 -4.55 3.34 20.22
CA PRO A 183 -5.66 2.70 19.51
C PRO A 183 -5.69 2.98 18.01
N VAL A 184 -5.30 4.20 17.61
CA VAL A 184 -5.21 4.58 16.17
C VAL A 184 -4.08 3.82 15.50
N VAL A 185 -2.93 3.68 16.17
CA VAL A 185 -1.78 2.94 15.64
C VAL A 185 -2.07 1.44 15.54
N LEU A 186 -2.81 0.87 16.50
CA LEU A 186 -3.28 -0.52 16.44
C LEU A 186 -4.25 -0.74 15.29
N ALA A 187 -5.26 0.12 15.12
CA ALA A 187 -6.17 0.08 13.98
C ALA A 187 -5.41 0.17 12.64
N LEU A 188 -4.42 1.06 12.57
CA LEU A 188 -3.55 1.19 11.39
C LEU A 188 -2.76 -0.10 11.12
N ALA A 189 -2.22 -0.73 12.15
CA ALA A 189 -1.45 -1.97 12.04
C ALA A 189 -2.28 -3.13 11.44
N THR A 190 -3.59 -3.16 11.71
CA THR A 190 -4.47 -4.19 11.13
C THR A 190 -4.68 -4.03 9.63
N GLN A 191 -4.74 -2.79 9.16
CA GLN A 191 -5.16 -2.46 7.80
C GLN A 191 -3.99 -2.30 6.84
N ALA A 192 -2.92 -1.68 7.29
CA ALA A 192 -1.83 -1.33 6.42
C ALA A 192 -1.12 -2.57 5.87
N PRO A 193 -0.92 -2.68 4.56
CA PRO A 193 0.01 -3.64 4.01
C PRO A 193 1.41 -3.18 4.42
N PHE A 194 2.15 -4.03 5.12
CA PHE A 194 3.57 -3.80 5.28
C PHE A 194 4.20 -4.04 3.90
N GLY A 195 4.68 -2.97 3.29
CA GLY A 195 5.18 -3.02 1.93
C GLY A 195 6.44 -3.86 1.85
N ASN A 196 6.36 -4.94 1.16
CA ASN A 196 7.48 -5.54 0.49
C ASN A 196 7.21 -5.38 -1.00
N SER A 197 8.23 -5.23 -1.81
CA SER A 197 8.05 -4.96 -3.23
C SER A 197 7.66 -3.49 -3.55
N THR A 198 7.36 -3.25 -4.79
CA THR A 198 6.92 -1.97 -5.35
C THR A 198 5.41 -1.79 -5.19
N SER A 199 4.84 -2.14 -4.05
CA SER A 199 3.37 -2.25 -3.90
C SER A 199 2.66 -0.91 -3.80
N SER A 200 3.35 0.15 -3.38
CA SER A 200 2.77 1.48 -3.24
C SER A 200 3.85 2.54 -3.05
N MET A 201 3.58 3.76 -3.51
CA MET A 201 4.42 4.92 -3.24
C MET A 201 4.41 5.29 -1.75
N ALA A 202 3.26 5.16 -1.08
CA ALA A 202 3.04 5.40 0.34
C ALA A 202 1.67 4.85 0.71
N ASN A 203 1.30 4.93 2.00
CA ASN A 203 -0.08 4.70 2.41
C ASN A 203 -0.80 6.03 2.59
N MET A 204 -2.07 6.08 2.19
CA MET A 204 -2.98 7.15 2.55
C MET A 204 -3.76 6.70 3.79
N VAL A 205 -3.67 7.48 4.85
CA VAL A 205 -4.33 7.18 6.14
C VAL A 205 -5.30 8.32 6.45
N VAL A 206 -6.58 8.04 6.32
CA VAL A 206 -7.64 9.01 6.56
C VAL A 206 -8.29 8.74 7.91
N ILE A 207 -8.33 9.75 8.77
CA ILE A 207 -8.94 9.70 10.09
C ILE A 207 -10.28 10.44 10.07
N ASN A 208 -11.33 9.76 10.53
CA ASN A 208 -12.68 10.29 10.62
C ASN A 208 -13.27 10.17 12.05
N GLY A 209 -14.30 10.95 12.32
CA GLY A 209 -15.04 10.90 13.58
C GLY A 209 -14.47 11.79 14.69
N PRO A 210 -15.06 11.75 15.90
CA PRO A 210 -14.70 12.62 17.03
C PRO A 210 -13.24 12.54 17.48
N ILE A 211 -12.57 11.41 17.26
CA ILE A 211 -11.16 11.19 17.62
C ILE A 211 -10.22 12.22 16.99
N ARG A 212 -10.57 12.77 15.82
CA ARG A 212 -9.83 13.83 15.15
C ARG A 212 -9.56 15.00 16.08
N LYS A 213 -10.63 15.46 16.76
CA LYS A 213 -10.55 16.58 17.71
C LYS A 213 -9.89 16.16 19.01
N ARG A 214 -10.25 14.98 19.55
CA ARG A 214 -9.71 14.47 20.79
C ARG A 214 -8.18 14.36 20.78
N LEU A 215 -7.60 13.94 19.67
CA LEU A 215 -6.16 13.76 19.49
C LEU A 215 -5.48 14.90 18.70
N ASN A 216 -6.21 15.97 18.41
CA ASN A 216 -5.71 17.10 17.62
C ASN A 216 -5.09 16.70 16.28
N PHE A 217 -5.75 15.76 15.56
CA PHE A 217 -5.40 15.53 14.17
C PHE A 217 -5.73 16.79 13.36
N ASN A 218 -4.75 17.28 12.63
CA ASN A 218 -4.98 18.43 11.77
C ASN A 218 -5.75 18.01 10.50
N SER A 219 -6.92 18.59 10.33
CA SER A 219 -7.74 18.50 9.11
C SER A 219 -7.84 19.83 8.38
N GLY A 220 -7.28 20.91 8.95
CA GLY A 220 -7.32 22.26 8.43
C GLY A 220 -6.08 22.62 7.60
N THR A 221 -5.70 23.89 7.65
CA THR A 221 -4.52 24.41 6.93
C THR A 221 -3.30 23.53 7.17
N ASN A 222 -2.60 23.18 6.07
CA ASN A 222 -1.39 22.35 6.09
C ASN A 222 -1.61 20.91 6.62
N SER A 223 -2.80 20.34 6.44
CA SER A 223 -3.15 19.01 6.97
C SER A 223 -2.23 17.90 6.44
N LEU A 224 -1.71 18.00 5.23
CA LEU A 224 -0.76 17.05 4.63
C LEU A 224 0.71 17.41 4.84
N GLY A 225 0.97 18.57 5.43
CA GLY A 225 2.33 19.08 5.61
C GLY A 225 2.91 18.80 6.99
N PRO A 226 4.14 19.30 7.26
CA PRO A 226 4.79 19.17 8.55
C PRO A 226 4.08 19.99 9.64
N TYR A 227 4.57 19.87 10.89
CA TYR A 227 4.12 20.58 12.09
C TYR A 227 2.79 20.08 12.70
N ASN A 228 2.30 18.94 12.26
CA ASN A 228 1.08 18.31 12.75
C ASN A 228 1.44 17.04 13.52
N ARG A 229 1.54 17.13 14.85
CA ARG A 229 2.07 16.04 15.67
C ARG A 229 1.32 14.73 15.48
N SER A 230 -0.01 14.70 15.63
CA SER A 230 -0.79 13.46 15.56
C SER A 230 -0.72 12.83 14.17
N ASN A 231 -0.84 13.64 13.12
CA ASN A 231 -0.68 13.19 11.73
C ASN A 231 0.71 12.57 11.53
N ALA A 232 1.76 13.24 12.02
CA ALA A 232 3.15 12.81 11.85
C ALA A 232 3.46 11.52 12.62
N VAL A 233 3.12 11.44 13.92
CA VAL A 233 3.51 10.29 14.74
C VAL A 233 2.75 9.02 14.35
N VAL A 234 1.48 9.12 13.95
CA VAL A 234 0.69 7.97 13.50
C VAL A 234 1.19 7.48 12.14
N GLY A 235 1.38 8.39 11.19
CA GLY A 235 1.92 8.01 9.88
C GLY A 235 3.34 7.42 9.97
N ARG A 236 4.21 8.02 10.80
CA ARG A 236 5.57 7.53 11.03
C ARG A 236 5.61 6.19 11.77
N ALA A 237 4.67 5.94 12.70
CA ALA A 237 4.59 4.64 13.38
C ALA A 237 4.44 3.50 12.36
N PHE A 238 3.68 3.70 11.29
CA PHE A 238 3.60 2.74 10.20
C PHE A 238 4.94 2.54 9.49
N THR A 239 5.66 3.61 9.18
CA THR A 239 6.99 3.53 8.54
C THR A 239 7.97 2.73 9.39
N ILE A 240 7.99 2.98 10.70
CA ILE A 240 8.82 2.21 11.65
C ILE A 240 8.37 0.75 11.72
N MET A 241 7.06 0.47 11.78
CA MET A 241 6.55 -0.91 11.74
C MET A 241 6.94 -1.64 10.45
N SER A 242 6.93 -0.97 9.31
CA SER A 242 7.38 -1.56 8.04
C SER A 242 8.84 -2.02 8.12
N LYS A 243 9.67 -1.31 8.86
CA LYS A 243 11.07 -1.66 9.10
C LYS A 243 11.24 -2.73 10.16
N THR A 244 10.68 -2.52 11.35
CA THR A 244 10.89 -3.40 12.51
C THR A 244 10.13 -4.73 12.40
N ALA A 245 8.88 -4.69 12.00
CA ALA A 245 8.02 -5.86 11.86
C ALA A 245 8.04 -6.43 10.44
N GLY A 246 8.02 -5.57 9.41
CA GLY A 246 8.01 -5.95 8.01
C GLY A 246 9.38 -6.29 7.43
N ASP A 247 10.47 -6.02 8.16
CA ASP A 247 11.86 -6.25 7.74
C ASP A 247 12.19 -5.61 6.37
N LEU A 248 11.68 -4.39 6.13
CA LEU A 248 11.89 -3.72 4.85
C LEU A 248 13.37 -3.32 4.68
N ARG A 249 13.98 -3.78 3.61
CA ARG A 249 15.39 -3.52 3.27
C ARG A 249 15.52 -3.20 1.79
N ASN A 250 16.24 -2.11 1.48
CA ASN A 250 16.55 -1.74 0.10
C ASN A 250 17.27 -2.89 -0.61
N ASP A 251 16.96 -3.09 -1.86
CA ASP A 251 17.53 -4.13 -2.74
C ASP A 251 17.25 -5.59 -2.30
N VAL A 252 16.53 -5.80 -1.19
CA VAL A 252 16.16 -7.13 -0.70
C VAL A 252 14.68 -7.39 -0.89
N ASN A 253 13.83 -6.50 -0.41
CA ASN A 253 12.37 -6.60 -0.48
C ASN A 253 11.67 -5.24 -0.65
N ALA A 254 12.41 -4.14 -0.67
CA ALA A 254 11.97 -2.81 -1.10
C ALA A 254 12.65 -2.51 -2.44
N TRP A 255 11.88 -2.58 -3.53
CA TRP A 255 12.40 -2.49 -4.90
C TRP A 255 11.88 -1.26 -5.65
N GLU A 256 11.45 -0.25 -4.95
CA GLU A 256 11.05 1.01 -5.53
C GLU A 256 12.28 1.78 -6.02
N SER A 257 12.39 1.97 -7.34
CA SER A 257 13.58 2.57 -7.95
C SER A 257 13.94 3.95 -7.39
N LEU A 258 12.93 4.78 -7.14
CA LEU A 258 13.12 6.12 -6.60
C LEU A 258 12.65 6.23 -5.14
N GLY A 259 11.74 5.37 -4.69
CA GLY A 259 11.04 5.56 -3.44
C GLY A 259 10.17 6.83 -3.45
N SER A 260 9.72 7.26 -2.29
CA SER A 260 8.92 8.48 -2.14
C SER A 260 9.12 9.11 -0.77
N ASN A 261 9.26 10.44 -0.72
CA ASN A 261 9.28 11.19 0.53
C ASN A 261 8.00 11.04 1.35
N PHE A 262 6.89 10.70 0.72
CA PHE A 262 5.64 10.40 1.45
C PHE A 262 5.76 9.18 2.36
N GLN A 263 6.71 8.30 2.13
CA GLN A 263 6.94 7.12 2.98
C GLN A 263 7.46 7.47 4.38
N TYR A 264 8.00 8.66 4.62
CA TYR A 264 8.44 9.06 5.96
C TYR A 264 7.28 9.14 6.96
N ASN A 265 6.16 9.76 6.57
CA ASN A 265 4.98 9.94 7.42
C ASN A 265 3.69 9.44 6.76
N ASN A 266 3.77 8.89 5.56
CA ASN A 266 2.64 8.55 4.73
C ASN A 266 1.71 9.77 4.45
N PHE A 267 0.62 9.59 3.75
CA PHE A 267 -0.45 10.59 3.70
C PHE A 267 -1.37 10.40 4.90
N CYS A 268 -0.91 10.74 6.11
CA CYS A 268 -1.71 10.61 7.32
C CYS A 268 -2.35 11.94 7.68
N PHE A 269 -3.67 12.03 7.56
CA PHE A 269 -4.44 13.25 7.81
C PHE A 269 -5.86 12.94 8.25
N ALA A 270 -6.56 13.97 8.75
CA ALA A 270 -7.97 13.86 9.08
C ALA A 270 -8.84 14.56 8.02
N GLU A 271 -10.04 14.05 7.77
CA GLU A 271 -11.04 14.74 6.97
C GLU A 271 -11.58 15.94 7.74
N ASN A 272 -11.71 17.08 7.05
CA ASN A 272 -12.30 18.30 7.63
C ASN A 272 -13.83 18.24 7.57
N GLU A 273 -14.42 17.42 8.45
CA GLU A 273 -15.86 17.13 8.45
C GLU A 273 -16.70 18.37 8.72
N GLU A 274 -16.19 19.33 9.49
CA GLU A 274 -16.87 20.59 9.80
C GLU A 274 -16.89 21.58 8.62
N ALA A 275 -16.07 21.36 7.63
CA ALA A 275 -16.01 22.19 6.44
C ALA A 275 -16.61 21.52 5.20
N LEU A 276 -17.23 20.37 5.37
CA LEU A 276 -17.99 19.72 4.29
C LEU A 276 -19.16 20.61 3.88
N PRO A 277 -19.42 20.78 2.58
CA PRO A 277 -20.65 21.40 2.09
C PRO A 277 -21.88 20.61 2.54
N ASP A 278 -23.01 21.27 2.74
CA ASP A 278 -24.28 20.61 3.09
C ASP A 278 -24.62 19.51 2.08
N GLY A 279 -25.00 18.34 2.57
CA GLY A 279 -25.30 17.17 1.74
C GLY A 279 -24.08 16.33 1.35
N TRP A 280 -22.86 16.77 1.73
CA TRP A 280 -21.65 15.97 1.55
C TRP A 280 -21.33 15.22 2.85
N ASP A 281 -21.62 13.92 2.86
CA ASP A 281 -21.29 13.07 4.02
C ASP A 281 -19.80 12.87 4.20
N PRO A 282 -19.30 12.76 5.44
CA PRO A 282 -17.95 12.30 5.73
C PRO A 282 -17.65 10.94 5.10
N LEU A 283 -16.37 10.70 4.79
CA LEU A 283 -15.95 9.45 4.15
C LEU A 283 -16.42 8.19 4.90
N HIS A 284 -16.28 8.15 6.22
CA HIS A 284 -16.69 7.01 7.02
C HIS A 284 -18.21 6.79 6.99
N VAL A 285 -18.99 7.87 6.95
CA VAL A 285 -20.47 7.78 6.81
C VAL A 285 -20.85 7.19 5.46
N GLN A 286 -20.17 7.62 4.37
CA GLN A 286 -20.36 7.03 3.04
C GLN A 286 -19.96 5.54 2.98
N MET A 287 -19.12 5.09 3.91
CA MET A 287 -18.73 3.68 4.07
C MET A 287 -19.69 2.88 4.97
N GLY A 288 -20.72 3.52 5.51
CA GLY A 288 -21.77 2.88 6.34
C GLY A 288 -21.50 2.92 7.85
N PHE A 289 -20.50 3.66 8.30
CA PHE A 289 -20.26 3.92 9.73
C PHE A 289 -21.19 5.04 10.24
N LYS A 290 -21.40 5.09 11.54
CA LYS A 290 -22.15 6.17 12.18
C LYS A 290 -21.31 7.46 12.23
N PRO A 291 -21.92 8.65 12.21
CA PRO A 291 -21.18 9.91 12.36
C PRO A 291 -20.34 10.00 13.65
N THR A 292 -20.72 9.24 14.67
CA THR A 292 -20.05 9.19 15.97
C THR A 292 -18.94 8.13 16.06
N ASP A 293 -18.81 7.26 15.06
CA ASP A 293 -17.78 6.24 15.04
C ASP A 293 -16.40 6.88 14.74
N ASN A 294 -15.39 6.47 15.47
CA ASN A 294 -14.01 6.82 15.17
C ASN A 294 -13.43 5.82 14.17
N VAL A 295 -13.10 6.29 12.97
CA VAL A 295 -12.74 5.40 11.86
C VAL A 295 -11.40 5.78 11.26
N LEU A 296 -10.57 4.78 11.03
CA LEU A 296 -9.35 4.88 10.25
C LEU A 296 -9.53 4.12 8.93
N THR A 297 -9.17 4.76 7.82
CA THR A 297 -9.19 4.15 6.49
C THR A 297 -7.81 4.22 5.85
N VAL A 298 -7.31 3.09 5.34
CA VAL A 298 -6.01 3.02 4.66
C VAL A 298 -6.20 2.76 3.18
N GLY A 299 -5.41 3.43 2.37
CA GLY A 299 -5.32 3.21 0.93
C GLY A 299 -3.88 3.09 0.45
N THR A 300 -3.70 2.43 -0.68
CA THR A 300 -2.42 2.30 -1.38
C THR A 300 -2.55 2.78 -2.82
N GLY A 301 -1.51 3.37 -3.35
CA GLY A 301 -1.49 3.91 -4.71
C GLY A 301 -0.09 4.29 -5.17
N TRP A 302 0.02 4.68 -6.43
CA TRP A 302 1.29 4.94 -7.11
C TRP A 302 1.47 6.39 -7.53
N THR A 303 0.35 7.10 -7.75
CA THR A 303 0.36 8.41 -8.40
C THR A 303 -0.40 9.42 -7.56
N SER A 304 0.20 10.58 -7.37
CA SER A 304 -0.43 11.75 -6.77
C SER A 304 -0.11 12.97 -7.63
N ILE A 305 -1.14 13.63 -8.14
CA ILE A 305 -1.00 14.82 -8.99
C ILE A 305 -1.72 15.97 -8.29
N SER A 306 -0.98 17.02 -7.97
CA SER A 306 -1.52 18.22 -7.33
C SER A 306 -1.77 19.34 -8.34
N SER A 307 -2.77 20.16 -8.06
CA SER A 307 -3.00 21.42 -8.75
C SER A 307 -3.08 22.57 -7.74
N VAL A 308 -2.61 23.71 -8.15
CA VAL A 308 -2.74 24.97 -7.41
C VAL A 308 -3.79 25.83 -8.09
N GLY A 309 -4.71 26.37 -7.29
CA GLY A 309 -5.85 27.12 -7.79
C GLY A 309 -7.05 26.24 -8.10
N GLY A 310 -8.21 26.59 -7.60
CA GLY A 310 -9.43 25.79 -7.67
C GLY A 310 -10.54 26.42 -8.47
N SER A 311 -10.53 27.73 -8.65
CA SER A 311 -11.59 28.44 -9.35
C SER A 311 -11.08 28.93 -10.70
N GLN A 312 -11.32 28.15 -11.71
CA GLN A 312 -11.04 28.54 -13.09
C GLN A 312 -12.34 28.98 -13.76
N SER A 313 -12.50 30.27 -14.01
CA SER A 313 -13.69 30.79 -14.68
C SER A 313 -13.76 30.38 -16.15
N ILE A 314 -12.60 30.14 -16.79
CA ILE A 314 -12.52 29.77 -18.19
C ILE A 314 -12.63 28.25 -18.37
N TYR A 315 -12.02 27.47 -17.46
CA TYR A 315 -12.06 26.01 -17.52
C TYR A 315 -12.50 25.46 -16.17
N PRO A 316 -13.69 24.86 -16.09
CA PRO A 316 -14.25 24.40 -14.81
C PRO A 316 -13.33 23.43 -14.09
N THR A 317 -13.21 23.58 -12.78
CA THR A 317 -12.27 22.81 -11.93
C THR A 317 -12.45 21.28 -12.08
N HIS A 318 -13.69 20.79 -12.14
CA HIS A 318 -13.96 19.36 -12.34
C HIS A 318 -13.50 18.83 -13.71
N PHE A 319 -13.47 19.69 -14.76
CA PHE A 319 -12.88 19.30 -16.05
C PHE A 319 -11.36 19.18 -15.95
N LEU A 320 -10.71 20.09 -15.24
CA LEU A 320 -9.27 20.01 -15.02
C LEU A 320 -8.92 18.76 -14.18
N MET A 321 -9.70 18.44 -13.15
CA MET A 321 -9.56 17.22 -12.37
C MET A 321 -9.72 15.98 -13.27
N ARG A 322 -10.75 15.94 -14.12
CA ARG A 322 -10.94 14.89 -15.12
C ARG A 322 -9.72 14.68 -15.99
N ASP A 323 -9.14 15.78 -16.48
CA ASP A 323 -7.98 15.73 -17.35
C ASP A 323 -6.74 15.20 -16.63
N TYR A 324 -6.56 15.53 -15.34
CA TYR A 324 -5.49 14.96 -14.51
C TYR A 324 -5.75 13.48 -14.18
N MET A 325 -7.01 13.07 -14.01
CA MET A 325 -7.34 11.67 -13.77
C MET A 325 -6.97 10.75 -14.95
N ARG A 326 -6.81 11.28 -16.17
CA ARG A 326 -6.31 10.52 -17.32
C ARG A 326 -4.88 10.03 -17.18
N ALA A 327 -4.10 10.62 -16.26
CA ALA A 327 -2.73 10.20 -15.96
C ALA A 327 -2.65 9.16 -14.82
N LEU A 328 -3.79 8.82 -14.19
CA LEU A 328 -3.83 7.81 -13.13
C LEU A 328 -3.88 6.40 -13.73
N SER A 329 -3.44 5.41 -12.93
CA SER A 329 -3.46 4.01 -13.36
C SER A 329 -4.87 3.46 -13.56
N ALA A 330 -5.88 4.03 -12.89
CA ALA A 330 -7.25 3.52 -12.84
C ALA A 330 -7.38 2.04 -12.44
N SER A 331 -6.38 1.49 -11.77
CA SER A 331 -6.39 0.09 -11.30
C SER A 331 -7.55 -0.15 -10.34
N GLY A 332 -8.37 -1.17 -10.64
CA GLY A 332 -9.59 -1.46 -9.89
C GLY A 332 -10.62 -0.34 -9.90
N SER A 333 -10.60 0.52 -10.92
CA SER A 333 -11.44 1.74 -11.04
C SER A 333 -11.25 2.74 -9.90
N ALA A 334 -10.16 2.66 -9.16
CA ALA A 334 -9.96 3.44 -7.94
C ALA A 334 -9.30 4.79 -8.20
N ALA A 335 -9.81 5.80 -7.52
CA ALA A 335 -9.17 7.09 -7.34
C ALA A 335 -9.57 7.68 -5.98
N THR A 336 -8.67 8.48 -5.40
CA THR A 336 -9.00 9.32 -4.25
C THR A 336 -8.68 10.77 -4.59
N ILE A 337 -9.68 11.63 -4.45
CA ILE A 337 -9.59 13.04 -4.75
C ILE A 337 -9.58 13.79 -3.43
N LEU A 338 -8.51 14.55 -3.17
CA LEU A 338 -8.39 15.39 -1.98
C LEU A 338 -8.70 16.83 -2.36
N LEU A 339 -9.61 17.44 -1.63
CA LEU A 339 -10.08 18.80 -1.88
C LEU A 339 -9.91 19.66 -0.64
N ASP A 340 -9.48 20.90 -0.82
CA ASP A 340 -9.69 21.89 0.23
C ASP A 340 -11.17 22.30 0.32
N PRO A 341 -11.64 22.89 1.45
CA PRO A 341 -13.02 23.27 1.63
C PRO A 341 -13.54 24.28 0.60
N THR A 342 -12.70 25.17 0.09
CA THR A 342 -13.10 26.18 -0.90
C THR A 342 -13.44 25.52 -2.24
N VAL A 343 -12.64 24.55 -2.66
CA VAL A 343 -12.91 23.77 -3.88
C VAL A 343 -14.15 22.89 -3.70
N ALA A 344 -14.35 22.30 -2.54
CA ALA A 344 -15.55 21.50 -2.26
C ALA A 344 -16.83 22.35 -2.38
N VAL A 345 -16.85 23.54 -1.79
CA VAL A 345 -17.96 24.49 -1.91
C VAL A 345 -18.15 24.93 -3.38
N LEU A 346 -17.09 25.24 -4.10
CA LEU A 346 -17.17 25.58 -5.52
C LEU A 346 -17.82 24.47 -6.36
N LEU A 347 -17.40 23.22 -6.15
CA LEU A 347 -17.93 22.05 -6.87
C LEU A 347 -19.44 21.87 -6.58
N LYS A 348 -19.87 22.07 -5.35
CA LYS A 348 -21.27 21.98 -4.98
C LYS A 348 -22.09 23.18 -5.51
N ASP A 349 -21.70 24.40 -5.13
CA ASP A 349 -22.57 25.58 -5.30
C ASP A 349 -22.52 26.14 -6.73
N THR A 350 -21.36 26.05 -7.39
CA THR A 350 -21.19 26.59 -8.75
C THR A 350 -21.36 25.50 -9.81
N HIS A 351 -20.87 24.29 -9.56
CA HIS A 351 -20.90 23.20 -10.55
C HIS A 351 -22.02 22.19 -10.30
N GLY A 352 -22.79 22.32 -9.21
CA GLY A 352 -24.04 21.61 -8.98
C GLY A 352 -23.93 20.19 -8.41
N PHE A 353 -22.74 19.77 -7.95
CA PHE A 353 -22.55 18.45 -7.34
C PHE A 353 -23.08 18.44 -5.90
N LYS A 354 -24.33 18.07 -5.73
CA LYS A 354 -25.01 18.08 -4.42
C LYS A 354 -24.43 17.12 -3.41
N THR A 355 -23.80 16.04 -3.89
CA THR A 355 -23.17 15.01 -3.05
C THR A 355 -21.80 14.62 -3.62
N LYS A 356 -20.95 14.04 -2.78
CA LYS A 356 -19.68 13.42 -3.24
C LYS A 356 -19.94 12.29 -4.24
N THR A 357 -21.06 11.58 -4.08
CA THR A 357 -21.44 10.49 -5.00
C THR A 357 -21.72 11.02 -6.39
N GLU A 358 -22.46 12.12 -6.54
CA GLU A 358 -22.70 12.75 -7.85
C GLU A 358 -21.39 13.15 -8.55
N LEU A 359 -20.43 13.67 -7.81
CA LEU A 359 -19.10 14.00 -8.34
C LEU A 359 -18.35 12.74 -8.78
N SER A 360 -18.38 11.69 -7.98
CA SER A 360 -17.75 10.40 -8.32
C SER A 360 -18.38 9.74 -9.55
N ASP A 361 -19.70 9.79 -9.64
CA ASP A 361 -20.47 9.30 -10.80
C ASP A 361 -20.11 10.08 -12.05
N TRP A 362 -19.99 11.40 -11.93
CA TRP A 362 -19.59 12.24 -13.05
C TRP A 362 -18.19 11.89 -13.56
N PHE A 363 -17.21 11.70 -12.68
CA PHE A 363 -15.87 11.28 -13.08
C PHE A 363 -15.88 9.89 -13.76
N SER A 364 -16.62 8.94 -13.21
CA SER A 364 -16.77 7.61 -13.80
C SER A 364 -17.30 7.67 -15.24
N GLN A 365 -18.19 8.60 -15.51
CA GLN A 365 -18.82 8.76 -16.83
C GLN A 365 -18.02 9.63 -17.80
N ASN A 366 -17.15 10.51 -17.33
CA ASN A 366 -16.51 11.54 -18.13
C ASN A 366 -14.98 11.43 -18.25
N VAL A 367 -14.33 10.58 -17.45
CA VAL A 367 -12.90 10.30 -17.64
C VAL A 367 -12.74 9.25 -18.72
N GLU A 368 -12.06 9.62 -19.81
CA GLU A 368 -11.78 8.75 -20.94
C GLU A 368 -10.28 8.70 -21.21
N MET A 369 -9.77 7.54 -21.57
CA MET A 369 -8.37 7.31 -21.97
C MET A 369 -8.36 6.56 -23.30
N THR A 370 -7.29 6.74 -24.08
CA THR A 370 -7.07 5.85 -25.22
C THR A 370 -6.72 4.44 -24.73
N VAL A 371 -7.08 3.45 -25.51
CA VAL A 371 -6.76 2.04 -25.25
C VAL A 371 -5.25 1.87 -25.10
N ALA A 372 -4.46 2.52 -25.96
CA ALA A 372 -3.00 2.53 -25.85
C ALA A 372 -2.51 3.05 -24.49
N SER A 373 -3.05 4.19 -24.01
CA SER A 373 -2.68 4.76 -22.70
C SER A 373 -3.07 3.83 -21.56
N TYR A 374 -4.26 3.25 -21.59
CA TYR A 374 -4.74 2.33 -20.56
C TYR A 374 -3.84 1.08 -20.46
N TRP A 375 -3.65 0.36 -21.56
CA TRP A 375 -2.84 -0.87 -21.55
C TRP A 375 -1.33 -0.62 -21.46
N GLY A 376 -0.86 0.60 -21.78
CA GLY A 376 0.53 0.99 -21.62
C GLY A 376 0.97 1.18 -20.14
N ASN A 377 0.02 1.26 -19.22
CA ASN A 377 0.32 1.44 -17.81
C ASN A 377 0.78 0.11 -17.16
N GLY A 378 1.97 0.09 -16.54
CA GLY A 378 2.55 -1.11 -15.93
C GLY A 378 1.70 -1.74 -14.83
N VAL A 379 0.96 -0.94 -14.04
CA VAL A 379 0.04 -1.44 -13.01
C VAL A 379 -1.16 -2.15 -13.67
N ILE A 380 -1.66 -1.61 -14.77
CA ILE A 380 -2.76 -2.22 -15.53
C ILE A 380 -2.31 -3.53 -16.18
N GLN A 381 -1.09 -3.60 -16.70
CA GLN A 381 -0.55 -4.85 -17.25
C GLN A 381 -0.55 -5.99 -16.23
N SER A 382 -0.23 -5.70 -14.99
CA SER A 382 -0.21 -6.71 -13.93
C SER A 382 -1.60 -7.03 -13.34
N THR A 383 -2.54 -6.09 -13.38
CA THR A 383 -3.85 -6.22 -12.72
C THR A 383 -5.01 -6.52 -13.66
N ALA A 384 -5.08 -5.86 -14.82
CA ALA A 384 -6.21 -5.98 -15.74
C ALA A 384 -5.97 -6.94 -16.91
N VAL A 385 -4.72 -7.13 -17.35
CA VAL A 385 -4.42 -8.11 -18.43
C VAL A 385 -4.82 -9.53 -18.03
N PRO A 386 -4.52 -10.03 -16.81
CA PRO A 386 -5.00 -11.35 -16.39
C PRO A 386 -6.52 -11.49 -16.41
N LEU A 387 -7.25 -10.42 -16.06
CA LEU A 387 -8.72 -10.40 -16.10
C LEU A 387 -9.23 -10.46 -17.54
N ALA A 388 -8.62 -9.70 -18.45
CA ALA A 388 -8.96 -9.73 -19.88
C ALA A 388 -8.72 -11.11 -20.50
N LEU A 389 -7.63 -11.79 -20.12
CA LEU A 389 -7.31 -13.14 -20.60
C LEU A 389 -8.29 -14.20 -20.08
N GLN A 390 -8.92 -13.96 -18.93
CA GLN A 390 -10.00 -14.78 -18.38
C GLN A 390 -11.37 -14.49 -19.02
N GLY A 391 -11.44 -13.56 -19.97
CA GLY A 391 -12.69 -13.16 -20.62
C GLY A 391 -13.56 -12.23 -19.78
N LEU A 392 -13.02 -11.61 -18.72
CA LEU A 392 -13.79 -10.72 -17.86
C LEU A 392 -13.99 -9.33 -18.51
N GLU A 393 -15.24 -8.90 -18.52
CA GLU A 393 -15.61 -7.59 -19.04
C GLU A 393 -15.39 -6.49 -17.98
N PRO A 394 -15.10 -5.25 -18.42
CA PRO A 394 -14.98 -4.80 -19.81
C PRO A 394 -13.59 -5.07 -20.44
N TYR A 395 -12.67 -5.64 -19.69
CA TYR A 395 -11.25 -5.79 -20.09
C TYR A 395 -11.07 -6.64 -21.35
N ALA A 396 -11.86 -7.73 -21.47
CA ALA A 396 -11.79 -8.62 -22.62
C ALA A 396 -12.19 -7.92 -23.92
N SER A 397 -13.24 -7.09 -23.86
CA SER A 397 -13.67 -6.27 -25.00
C SER A 397 -12.68 -5.17 -25.33
N TRP A 398 -12.13 -4.48 -24.31
CA TRP A 398 -11.18 -3.38 -24.52
C TRP A 398 -9.87 -3.82 -25.20
N ARG A 399 -9.42 -5.06 -24.96
CA ARG A 399 -8.23 -5.58 -25.66
C ARG A 399 -8.41 -5.82 -27.17
N LYS A 400 -9.64 -5.78 -27.67
CA LYS A 400 -9.96 -5.96 -29.10
C LYS A 400 -10.15 -4.63 -29.83
N LEU A 401 -10.13 -3.52 -29.12
CA LEU A 401 -10.28 -2.18 -29.69
C LEU A 401 -8.95 -1.69 -30.29
N SER A 402 -9.02 -0.71 -31.20
CA SER A 402 -7.83 -0.02 -31.69
C SER A 402 -7.20 0.84 -30.60
N ASP A 403 -5.92 1.12 -30.74
CA ASP A 403 -5.13 1.91 -29.79
C ASP A 403 -5.69 3.32 -29.55
N GLU A 404 -6.33 3.91 -30.56
CA GLU A 404 -6.94 5.25 -30.51
C GLU A 404 -8.34 5.24 -29.93
N SER A 405 -8.97 4.10 -29.78
CA SER A 405 -10.31 3.99 -29.19
C SER A 405 -10.32 4.52 -27.78
N LEU A 406 -11.41 5.18 -27.38
CA LEU A 406 -11.59 5.68 -26.03
C LEU A 406 -12.31 4.67 -25.14
N VAL A 407 -11.80 4.50 -23.93
CA VAL A 407 -12.43 3.69 -22.88
C VAL A 407 -12.61 4.51 -21.61
N LYS A 408 -13.61 4.15 -20.81
CA LYS A 408 -13.90 4.79 -19.50
C LYS A 408 -13.35 3.89 -18.38
N PRO A 409 -12.11 4.12 -17.92
CA PRO A 409 -11.41 3.16 -17.06
C PRO A 409 -11.97 3.10 -15.64
N PHE A 410 -12.64 4.15 -15.18
CA PHE A 410 -13.27 4.23 -13.87
C PHE A 410 -14.69 3.66 -13.89
N THR A 411 -14.84 2.37 -14.18
CA THR A 411 -16.13 1.67 -14.36
C THR A 411 -16.96 1.56 -13.08
N ASN A 412 -16.38 1.77 -11.92
CA ASN A 412 -17.03 1.70 -10.62
C ASN A 412 -16.88 3.03 -9.87
N SER A 413 -17.89 3.88 -9.95
CA SER A 413 -17.89 5.19 -9.27
C SER A 413 -17.70 5.09 -7.75
N LYS A 414 -18.16 4.00 -7.12
CA LYS A 414 -17.97 3.77 -5.68
C LYS A 414 -16.51 3.58 -5.28
N ALA A 415 -15.62 3.28 -6.23
CA ALA A 415 -14.18 3.20 -6.00
C ALA A 415 -13.48 4.56 -6.14
N ILE A 416 -14.17 5.59 -6.62
CA ILE A 416 -13.72 6.97 -6.61
C ILE A 416 -14.16 7.60 -5.30
N ARG A 417 -13.22 7.99 -4.46
CA ARG A 417 -13.48 8.61 -3.16
C ARG A 417 -13.10 10.08 -3.17
N VAL A 418 -13.93 10.88 -2.53
CA VAL A 418 -13.70 12.32 -2.36
C VAL A 418 -13.55 12.61 -0.88
N VAL A 419 -12.43 13.21 -0.50
CA VAL A 419 -12.10 13.57 0.89
C VAL A 419 -11.78 15.04 0.96
N VAL A 420 -12.44 15.75 1.87
CA VAL A 420 -12.17 17.17 2.09
C VAL A 420 -11.20 17.32 3.25
N THR A 421 -10.07 17.98 3.01
CA THR A 421 -9.06 18.30 4.02
C THR A 421 -8.36 19.59 3.65
N GLY A 422 -7.73 20.25 4.61
CA GLY A 422 -7.09 21.55 4.38
C GLY A 422 -7.90 22.73 4.86
N GLY A 423 -7.32 23.91 4.72
CA GLY A 423 -7.90 25.18 5.16
C GLY A 423 -8.47 26.01 4.01
N LYS A 424 -9.11 27.14 4.37
CA LYS A 424 -9.68 28.11 3.42
C LYS A 424 -8.67 29.21 3.06
N ILE A 425 -7.51 28.85 2.51
CA ILE A 425 -6.46 29.79 2.16
C ILE A 425 -6.24 29.77 0.64
N GLN A 426 -5.09 29.31 0.19
CA GLN A 426 -4.81 29.08 -1.22
C GLN A 426 -5.42 27.74 -1.63
N THR A 427 -6.24 27.75 -2.66
CA THR A 427 -6.93 26.55 -3.13
C THR A 427 -5.97 25.52 -3.72
N VAL A 428 -6.07 24.29 -3.23
CA VAL A 428 -5.29 23.14 -3.71
C VAL A 428 -6.18 21.90 -3.72
N TRP A 429 -5.98 21.06 -4.71
CA TRP A 429 -6.58 19.75 -4.76
C TRP A 429 -5.61 18.73 -5.36
N PHE A 430 -5.85 17.46 -5.06
CA PHE A 430 -5.09 16.33 -5.59
C PHE A 430 -6.02 15.33 -6.24
N VAL A 431 -5.59 14.75 -7.36
CA VAL A 431 -6.13 13.49 -7.87
C VAL A 431 -5.08 12.42 -7.68
N THR A 432 -5.50 11.29 -7.13
CA THR A 432 -4.60 10.18 -6.83
C THR A 432 -5.22 8.86 -7.25
N ASP A 433 -4.40 7.85 -7.56
CA ASP A 433 -4.87 6.49 -7.81
C ASP A 433 -4.89 5.63 -6.53
N PHE A 434 -4.84 6.25 -5.37
CA PHE A 434 -4.94 5.56 -4.10
C PHE A 434 -6.30 4.89 -3.95
N ARG A 435 -6.27 3.58 -3.74
CA ARG A 435 -7.45 2.76 -3.47
C ARG A 435 -7.65 2.65 -1.97
N LEU A 436 -8.63 3.37 -1.45
CA LEU A 436 -9.02 3.25 -0.05
C LEU A 436 -9.71 1.91 0.21
N GLY A 437 -9.25 1.22 1.25
CA GLY A 437 -9.83 -0.02 1.75
C GLY A 437 -11.10 0.21 2.57
N ARG A 438 -11.50 -0.82 3.30
CA ARG A 438 -12.57 -0.70 4.30
C ARG A 438 -12.06 0.09 5.50
N GLY A 439 -12.90 0.95 6.06
CA GLY A 439 -12.62 1.59 7.34
C GLY A 439 -12.61 0.58 8.49
N VAL A 440 -11.87 0.91 9.54
CA VAL A 440 -11.81 0.15 10.80
C VAL A 440 -12.16 1.08 11.94
N LYS A 441 -12.99 0.60 12.87
CA LYS A 441 -13.28 1.34 14.10
C LYS A 441 -12.02 1.36 14.97
N VAL A 442 -11.62 2.56 15.33
CA VAL A 442 -10.51 2.78 16.27
C VAL A 442 -10.91 2.37 17.68
N ASP A 443 -12.19 2.53 18.02
CA ASP A 443 -12.73 2.23 19.34
C ASP A 443 -12.65 0.73 19.67
N ASP A 444 -12.60 -0.14 18.68
CA ASP A 444 -12.40 -1.59 18.87
C ASP A 444 -10.98 -1.92 19.41
N TRP A 445 -10.08 -0.94 19.44
CA TRP A 445 -8.68 -1.06 19.85
C TRP A 445 -8.32 -0.26 21.12
N ALA A 446 -9.31 0.35 21.76
CA ALA A 446 -9.13 1.16 22.95
C ALA A 446 -9.06 0.33 24.26
#